data_0832018eb378c3dcfc6378e6b9959a63
#
_entry.id   0832018eb378c3dcfc6378e6b9959a63
#
_cell.length_a   1.000
_cell.length_b   1.000
_cell.length_c   1.000
_cell.angle_alpha   90.00
_cell.angle_beta   90.00
_cell.angle_gamma   90.00
#
_symmetry.space_group_name_H-M   'P 1'
#
loop_
_entity.id
_entity.type
_entity.pdbx_description
1 polymer ?
#
loop_
_entity_poly.entity_id
_entity_poly.type
_entity_poly.pdbx_seq_one_letter_code
_entity_poly.pdbx_strand_id
1 'polypeptide(L)'
;MRLSLLCSVASILLAAPAFAQGEGEFPATLAGHAVMPAESFIDAPADAPADLKTSGKYTTGKRVDAIGTVMGKSYERPTGVSLPFKGQPLQGHSGIKAMPDGTFLVITDNGMGSRYNSADSMLYLNRYKMDWAGGKIERQETVFLHDPDKKVPFRIVHEDTAKRYPTGADFDT
;
A
#
# COMPACT_ATOMS: atom_id res chain seq x y z
N MET A 1 13.03 -67.88 42.97
CA MET A 1 13.53 -66.56 42.67
C MET A 1 13.89 -66.49 41.19
N ARG A 2 13.03 -65.87 40.36
CA ARG A 2 13.30 -65.72 38.94
C ARG A 2 13.49 -64.20 38.70
N LEU A 3 14.69 -63.85 38.30
CA LEU A 3 15.07 -62.44 37.99
C LEU A 3 14.70 -62.16 36.52
N SER A 4 13.73 -61.29 36.31
CA SER A 4 13.36 -60.82 34.96
C SER A 4 14.17 -59.57 34.61
N LEU A 5 15.05 -59.74 33.64
CA LEU A 5 15.84 -58.62 33.05
C LEU A 5 14.98 -57.84 32.05
N LEU A 6 14.60 -56.66 32.39
CA LEU A 6 13.92 -55.67 31.42
C LEU A 6 15.04 -55.04 30.62
N CYS A 7 15.12 -55.37 29.33
CA CYS A 7 15.90 -54.62 28.34
C CYS A 7 15.10 -53.41 27.85
N SER A 8 15.47 -52.22 28.29
CA SER A 8 14.96 -50.96 27.73
C SER A 8 15.72 -50.64 26.44
N VAL A 9 15.01 -50.71 25.31
CA VAL A 9 15.53 -50.25 24.01
C VAL A 9 15.30 -48.75 23.93
N ALA A 10 16.37 -47.98 24.06
CA ALA A 10 16.33 -46.54 23.81
C ALA A 10 16.36 -46.31 22.29
N SER A 11 15.23 -45.88 21.74
CA SER A 11 15.14 -45.44 20.35
C SER A 11 15.77 -44.05 20.22
N ILE A 12 16.98 -43.99 19.67
CA ILE A 12 17.62 -42.72 19.27
C ILE A 12 16.95 -42.24 17.97
N LEU A 13 16.07 -41.26 18.06
CA LEU A 13 15.60 -40.52 16.89
C LEU A 13 16.78 -39.67 16.38
N LEU A 14 17.39 -40.12 15.30
CA LEU A 14 18.28 -39.31 14.50
C LEU A 14 17.42 -38.24 13.77
N ALA A 15 17.39 -37.03 14.30
CA ALA A 15 16.90 -35.88 13.57
C ALA A 15 17.86 -35.64 12.41
N ALA A 16 17.44 -35.96 11.19
CA ALA A 16 18.16 -35.56 9.99
C ALA A 16 18.19 -34.03 9.94
N PRO A 17 19.36 -33.41 9.71
CA PRO A 17 19.39 -31.95 9.48
C PRO A 17 18.53 -31.66 8.24
N ALA A 18 17.51 -30.84 8.41
CA ALA A 18 16.84 -30.22 7.27
C ALA A 18 17.90 -29.35 6.58
N PHE A 19 18.49 -29.87 5.52
CA PHE A 19 19.26 -29.01 4.60
C PHE A 19 18.27 -27.99 4.04
N ALA A 20 18.44 -26.72 4.40
CA ALA A 20 17.87 -25.65 3.64
C ALA A 20 18.28 -25.91 2.18
N GLN A 21 17.30 -26.08 1.29
CA GLN A 21 17.58 -26.18 -0.14
C GLN A 21 18.40 -24.95 -0.47
N GLY A 22 19.62 -25.16 -0.93
CA GLY A 22 20.51 -24.08 -1.28
C GLY A 22 19.77 -23.12 -2.20
N GLU A 23 19.91 -21.83 -1.93
CA GLU A 23 19.42 -20.79 -2.82
C GLU A 23 19.98 -21.09 -4.21
N GLY A 24 19.12 -21.62 -5.10
CA GLY A 24 19.53 -21.89 -6.47
C GLY A 24 19.88 -20.55 -7.11
N GLU A 25 21.08 -20.43 -7.68
CA GLU A 25 21.39 -19.31 -8.56
C GLU A 25 20.41 -19.34 -9.73
N PHE A 26 19.50 -18.37 -9.75
CA PHE A 26 18.64 -18.16 -10.91
C PHE A 26 19.36 -17.19 -11.84
N PRO A 27 19.83 -17.62 -13.02
CA PRO A 27 20.45 -16.72 -13.98
C PRO A 27 19.38 -15.77 -14.54
N ALA A 28 19.24 -14.62 -13.90
CA ALA A 28 18.32 -13.58 -14.32
C ALA A 28 19.11 -12.39 -14.84
N THR A 29 18.66 -11.83 -15.96
CA THR A 29 19.17 -10.57 -16.49
C THR A 29 18.09 -9.52 -16.34
N LEU A 30 18.43 -8.36 -15.78
CA LEU A 30 17.52 -7.23 -15.72
C LEU A 30 17.21 -6.74 -17.15
N ALA A 31 15.98 -6.97 -17.60
CA ALA A 31 15.53 -6.57 -18.94
C ALA A 31 15.10 -5.10 -19.01
N GLY A 32 14.70 -4.51 -17.88
CA GLY A 32 14.29 -3.12 -17.79
C GLY A 32 13.82 -2.78 -16.38
N HIS A 33 13.78 -1.50 -16.08
CA HIS A 33 13.20 -0.98 -14.84
C HIS A 33 12.48 0.33 -15.13
N ALA A 34 11.49 0.67 -14.32
CA ALA A 34 10.81 1.95 -14.40
C ALA A 34 10.52 2.46 -12.99
N VAL A 35 10.67 3.76 -12.79
CA VAL A 35 10.52 4.41 -11.49
C VAL A 35 9.54 5.58 -11.58
N MET A 36 8.67 5.69 -10.60
CA MET A 36 7.85 6.88 -10.35
C MET A 36 8.45 7.66 -9.17
N PRO A 37 8.66 8.98 -9.30
CA PRO A 37 9.16 9.77 -8.19
C PRO A 37 8.24 9.71 -6.97
N ALA A 38 8.80 9.72 -5.76
CA ALA A 38 8.02 9.72 -4.51
C ALA A 38 7.09 10.94 -4.39
N GLU A 39 7.51 12.08 -4.91
CA GLU A 39 6.69 13.31 -4.96
C GLU A 39 5.76 13.34 -6.19
N SER A 40 5.01 12.26 -6.40
CA SER A 40 3.99 12.18 -7.44
C SER A 40 2.60 12.31 -6.83
N PHE A 41 1.84 13.31 -7.27
CA PHE A 41 0.54 13.63 -6.71
C PHE A 41 -0.52 13.77 -7.81
N ILE A 42 -1.77 13.55 -7.40
CA ILE A 42 -2.95 13.81 -8.24
C ILE A 42 -3.94 14.68 -7.48
N ASP A 43 -4.68 15.50 -8.22
CA ASP A 43 -5.78 16.26 -7.64
C ASP A 43 -6.94 15.33 -7.31
N ALA A 44 -7.57 15.55 -6.17
CA ALA A 44 -8.84 14.92 -5.86
C ALA A 44 -9.92 15.38 -6.85
N PRO A 45 -10.96 14.56 -7.11
CA PRO A 45 -12.09 14.97 -7.96
C PRO A 45 -12.63 16.35 -7.59
N ALA A 46 -13.12 17.09 -8.59
CA ALA A 46 -13.63 18.45 -8.37
C ALA A 46 -14.74 18.51 -7.33
N ASP A 47 -15.59 17.47 -7.31
CA ASP A 47 -16.73 17.30 -6.40
C ASP A 47 -16.38 16.57 -5.09
N ALA A 48 -15.11 16.21 -4.88
CA ALA A 48 -14.69 15.64 -3.59
C ALA A 48 -14.78 16.68 -2.47
N PRO A 49 -15.07 16.27 -1.23
CA PRO A 49 -15.05 17.13 -0.05
C PRO A 49 -13.74 17.93 0.04
N ALA A 50 -13.83 19.16 0.55
CA ALA A 50 -12.65 20.01 0.73
C ALA A 50 -11.53 19.34 1.54
N ASP A 51 -11.92 18.49 2.50
CA ASP A 51 -10.99 17.71 3.33
C ASP A 51 -10.17 16.70 2.54
N LEU A 52 -10.63 16.24 1.38
CA LEU A 52 -9.91 15.32 0.50
C LEU A 52 -9.06 16.01 -0.59
N LYS A 53 -9.06 17.33 -0.65
CA LYS A 53 -8.20 18.08 -1.60
C LYS A 53 -6.73 18.08 -1.21
N THR A 54 -6.45 17.76 0.05
CA THR A 54 -5.11 17.59 0.62
C THR A 54 -5.09 16.27 1.40
N SER A 55 -3.94 15.68 1.62
CA SER A 55 -3.82 14.42 2.36
C SER A 55 -2.62 14.40 3.29
N GLY A 56 -2.60 13.44 4.24
CA GLY A 56 -1.53 13.33 5.23
C GLY A 56 -1.65 14.29 6.41
N LYS A 57 -2.82 14.90 6.61
CA LYS A 57 -3.07 15.82 7.73
C LYS A 57 -3.02 15.17 9.12
N TYR A 58 -3.18 13.84 9.17
CA TYR A 58 -3.32 13.09 10.44
C TYR A 58 -2.06 12.32 10.84
N THR A 59 -1.01 12.32 10.03
CA THR A 59 0.19 11.47 10.21
C THR A 59 1.05 11.79 11.44
N THR A 60 0.77 12.89 12.13
CA THR A 60 1.53 13.33 13.33
C THR A 60 0.83 12.99 14.65
N GLY A 61 -0.24 12.19 14.62
CA GLY A 61 -1.09 11.92 15.77
C GLY A 61 -2.03 13.07 16.16
N LYS A 62 -1.95 14.19 15.45
CA LYS A 62 -2.89 15.32 15.53
C LYS A 62 -3.08 15.91 14.13
N ARG A 63 -4.23 16.55 13.91
CA ARG A 63 -4.52 17.21 12.64
C ARG A 63 -3.62 18.43 12.41
N VAL A 64 -3.01 18.50 11.24
CA VAL A 64 -2.23 19.65 10.75
C VAL A 64 -2.72 19.99 9.35
N ASP A 65 -3.26 21.19 9.13
CA ASP A 65 -3.84 21.59 7.84
C ASP A 65 -2.85 22.40 6.96
N ALA A 66 -1.82 22.97 7.54
CA ALA A 66 -0.84 23.79 6.82
C ALA A 66 0.07 22.91 5.96
N ILE A 67 -0.09 22.99 4.64
CA ILE A 67 0.62 22.17 3.64
C ILE A 67 2.14 22.33 3.78
N GLY A 68 2.88 21.19 3.76
CA GLY A 68 4.33 21.17 3.70
C GLY A 68 5.05 21.59 4.99
N THR A 69 4.36 21.67 6.12
CA THR A 69 4.93 22.21 7.37
C THR A 69 5.51 21.17 8.31
N VAL A 70 5.25 19.88 8.07
CA VAL A 70 5.72 18.77 8.90
C VAL A 70 6.60 17.84 8.07
N MET A 71 7.82 17.60 8.53
CA MET A 71 8.71 16.62 7.89
C MET A 71 8.12 15.21 8.01
N GLY A 72 7.92 14.54 6.87
CA GLY A 72 7.51 13.14 6.85
C GLY A 72 8.60 12.23 7.41
N LYS A 73 8.21 11.28 8.24
CA LYS A 73 9.09 10.28 8.83
C LYS A 73 8.57 8.87 8.61
N SER A 74 9.49 7.93 8.49
CA SER A 74 9.24 6.50 8.56
C SER A 74 10.17 5.91 9.60
N TYR A 75 9.61 5.43 10.72
CA TYR A 75 10.39 4.93 11.87
C TYR A 75 11.55 5.87 12.25
N GLU A 76 11.23 7.12 12.53
CA GLU A 76 12.18 8.19 12.90
C GLU A 76 13.15 8.65 11.78
N ARG A 77 13.16 8.01 10.63
CA ARG A 77 13.96 8.44 9.47
C ARG A 77 13.18 9.47 8.64
N PRO A 78 13.77 10.63 8.31
CA PRO A 78 13.16 11.56 7.37
C PRO A 78 12.90 10.90 6.02
N THR A 79 11.72 11.11 5.45
CA THR A 79 11.34 10.60 4.12
C THR A 79 11.78 11.53 2.98
N GLY A 80 12.18 12.74 3.31
CA GLY A 80 12.47 13.80 2.33
C GLY A 80 11.22 14.53 1.81
N VAL A 81 10.03 14.08 2.20
CA VAL A 81 8.76 14.66 1.78
C VAL A 81 8.07 15.33 2.96
N SER A 82 7.52 16.52 2.77
CA SER A 82 6.82 17.26 3.82
C SER A 82 5.31 17.08 3.72
N LEU A 83 4.66 17.08 4.87
CA LEU A 83 3.21 16.86 5.09
C LEU A 83 2.51 18.14 5.57
N PRO A 84 1.20 18.30 5.42
CA PRO A 84 0.33 17.60 4.47
C PRO A 84 0.70 17.85 3.01
N PHE A 85 0.30 16.92 2.14
CA PHE A 85 0.48 17.03 0.70
C PHE A 85 -0.59 17.92 0.04
N LYS A 86 -0.20 18.59 -1.02
CA LYS A 86 -1.15 19.27 -1.91
C LYS A 86 -1.71 18.24 -2.91
N GLY A 87 -2.77 17.53 -2.54
CA GLY A 87 -3.40 16.49 -3.35
C GLY A 87 -3.29 15.09 -2.74
N GLN A 88 -3.52 14.08 -3.54
CA GLN A 88 -3.45 12.66 -3.17
C GLN A 88 -2.14 12.08 -3.70
N PRO A 89 -1.29 11.46 -2.86
CA PRO A 89 -0.01 10.92 -3.29
C PRO A 89 -0.22 9.62 -4.06
N LEU A 90 0.54 9.40 -5.14
CA LEU A 90 0.59 8.14 -5.87
C LEU A 90 1.44 7.12 -5.10
N GLN A 91 0.84 6.45 -4.16
CA GLN A 91 1.48 5.50 -3.25
C GLN A 91 0.55 4.33 -2.88
N GLY A 92 1.01 3.43 -2.01
CA GLY A 92 0.18 2.35 -1.45
C GLY A 92 -0.29 1.36 -2.50
N HIS A 93 0.54 1.11 -3.51
CA HIS A 93 0.23 0.18 -4.59
C HIS A 93 0.34 -1.27 -4.09
N SER A 94 -0.78 -1.95 -3.88
CA SER A 94 -0.84 -3.29 -3.30
C SER A 94 -1.27 -4.38 -4.27
N GLY A 95 -2.03 -4.05 -5.30
CA GLY A 95 -2.44 -4.99 -6.33
C GLY A 95 -2.09 -4.47 -7.72
N ILE A 96 -1.57 -5.35 -8.57
CA ILE A 96 -1.24 -5.02 -9.96
C ILE A 96 -1.78 -6.07 -10.91
N LYS A 97 -2.37 -5.63 -12.02
CA LYS A 97 -2.87 -6.48 -13.10
C LYS A 97 -2.32 -5.99 -14.44
N ALA A 98 -1.60 -6.86 -15.13
CA ALA A 98 -1.22 -6.61 -16.51
C ALA A 98 -2.47 -6.67 -17.43
N MET A 99 -2.60 -5.70 -18.32
CA MET A 99 -3.69 -5.57 -19.27
C MET A 99 -3.23 -6.02 -20.68
N PRO A 100 -4.16 -6.49 -21.54
CA PRO A 100 -3.81 -6.96 -22.88
C PRO A 100 -3.16 -5.90 -23.78
N ASP A 101 -3.39 -4.63 -23.50
CA ASP A 101 -2.82 -3.48 -24.22
C ASP A 101 -1.41 -3.07 -23.75
N GLY A 102 -0.80 -3.88 -22.88
CA GLY A 102 0.54 -3.61 -22.32
C GLY A 102 0.57 -2.58 -21.19
N THR A 103 -0.58 -2.09 -20.74
CA THR A 103 -0.69 -1.25 -19.56
C THR A 103 -0.85 -2.10 -18.29
N PHE A 104 -0.78 -1.45 -17.14
CA PHE A 104 -0.98 -2.07 -15.83
C PHE A 104 -2.08 -1.34 -15.08
N LEU A 105 -3.06 -2.09 -14.56
CA LEU A 105 -4.04 -1.56 -13.63
C LEU A 105 -3.53 -1.82 -12.20
N VAL A 106 -3.45 -0.78 -11.40
CA VAL A 106 -2.86 -0.82 -10.06
C VAL A 106 -3.82 -0.22 -9.06
N ILE A 107 -4.08 -0.94 -7.98
CA ILE A 107 -4.94 -0.46 -6.90
C ILE A 107 -4.11 0.16 -5.77
N THR A 108 -4.61 1.27 -5.24
CA THR A 108 -4.23 1.81 -3.94
C THR A 108 -5.30 1.40 -2.93
N ASP A 109 -4.93 0.61 -1.93
CA ASP A 109 -5.85 0.01 -0.95
C ASP A 109 -5.70 0.57 0.46
N ASN A 110 -4.62 1.29 0.72
CA ASN A 110 -4.36 1.90 2.01
C ASN A 110 -4.06 3.40 1.88
N GLY A 111 -3.90 4.04 3.02
CA GLY A 111 -3.57 5.45 3.07
C GLY A 111 -2.15 5.70 3.57
N MET A 112 -2.04 6.22 4.78
CA MET A 112 -0.80 6.68 5.41
C MET A 112 -0.28 5.70 6.47
N GLY A 113 -0.40 4.39 6.22
CA GLY A 113 0.16 3.33 7.04
C GLY A 113 -0.64 2.95 8.29
N SER A 114 -1.74 3.61 8.59
CA SER A 114 -2.68 3.22 9.63
C SER A 114 -4.03 3.92 9.44
N ARG A 115 -5.08 3.31 9.96
CA ARG A 115 -6.44 3.87 9.98
C ARG A 115 -6.48 5.31 10.51
N TYR A 116 -5.76 5.59 11.58
CA TYR A 116 -5.77 6.91 12.23
C TYR A 116 -5.13 8.00 11.37
N ASN A 117 -4.23 7.63 10.48
CA ASN A 117 -3.51 8.56 9.61
C ASN A 117 -4.20 8.75 8.25
N SER A 118 -5.18 7.91 7.90
CA SER A 118 -5.65 7.71 6.53
C SER A 118 -7.04 8.30 6.25
N ALA A 119 -7.59 9.12 7.16
CA ALA A 119 -8.94 9.70 7.00
C ALA A 119 -9.06 10.65 5.79
N ASP A 120 -7.96 11.15 5.28
CA ASP A 120 -7.89 12.05 4.12
C ASP A 120 -7.17 11.43 2.91
N SER A 121 -6.88 10.13 2.95
CA SER A 121 -6.25 9.39 1.87
C SER A 121 -7.31 8.66 1.06
N MET A 122 -7.57 9.12 -0.16
CA MET A 122 -8.55 8.51 -1.05
C MET A 122 -8.05 7.18 -1.61
N LEU A 123 -8.98 6.28 -1.91
CA LEU A 123 -8.70 5.01 -2.57
C LEU A 123 -8.98 5.15 -4.08
N TYR A 124 -8.11 4.57 -4.90
CA TYR A 124 -8.22 4.71 -6.35
C TYR A 124 -7.51 3.57 -7.09
N LEU A 125 -7.88 3.43 -8.36
CA LEU A 125 -7.21 2.61 -9.35
C LEU A 125 -6.44 3.52 -10.31
N ASN A 126 -5.21 3.18 -10.61
CA ASN A 126 -4.43 3.84 -11.65
C ASN A 126 -4.20 2.90 -12.83
N ARG A 127 -4.24 3.46 -14.02
CA ARG A 127 -3.71 2.82 -15.21
C ARG A 127 -2.34 3.40 -15.53
N TYR A 128 -1.33 2.55 -15.58
CA TYR A 128 0.04 2.92 -15.89
C TYR A 128 0.52 2.29 -17.18
N LYS A 129 1.33 3.04 -17.93
CA LYS A 129 2.16 2.52 -19.01
C LYS A 129 3.63 2.60 -18.57
N MET A 130 4.36 1.50 -18.76
CA MET A 130 5.79 1.45 -18.45
C MET A 130 6.60 1.81 -19.68
N ASP A 131 7.43 2.81 -19.57
CA ASP A 131 8.51 3.10 -20.51
C ASP A 131 9.78 2.43 -20.00
N TRP A 132 9.99 1.19 -20.40
CA TRP A 132 11.14 0.39 -19.97
C TRP A 132 12.46 0.94 -20.51
N ALA A 133 12.45 1.60 -21.67
CA ALA A 133 13.63 2.19 -22.29
C ALA A 133 14.03 3.50 -21.59
N GLY A 134 13.03 4.34 -21.29
CA GLY A 134 13.22 5.61 -20.59
C GLY A 134 13.25 5.50 -19.06
N GLY A 135 12.95 4.31 -18.51
CA GLY A 135 12.95 4.06 -17.07
C GLY A 135 11.83 4.77 -16.31
N LYS A 136 10.70 5.07 -16.95
CA LYS A 136 9.61 5.88 -16.41
C LYS A 136 8.29 5.14 -16.31
N ILE A 137 7.47 5.53 -15.34
CA ILE A 137 6.08 5.13 -15.21
C ILE A 137 5.20 6.29 -15.62
N GLU A 138 4.39 6.10 -16.66
CA GLU A 138 3.44 7.09 -17.15
C GLU A 138 2.04 6.76 -16.66
N ARG A 139 1.45 7.65 -15.86
CA ARG A 139 0.05 7.52 -15.45
C ARG A 139 -0.86 7.94 -16.60
N GLN A 140 -1.69 7.02 -17.06
CA GLN A 140 -2.66 7.25 -18.13
C GLN A 140 -4.00 7.74 -17.57
N GLU A 141 -4.44 7.14 -16.44
CA GLU A 141 -5.75 7.37 -15.87
C GLU A 141 -5.74 7.12 -14.37
N THR A 142 -6.63 7.80 -13.64
CA THR A 142 -6.96 7.50 -12.25
C THR A 142 -8.48 7.45 -12.09
N VAL A 143 -8.97 6.36 -11.50
CA VAL A 143 -10.38 6.18 -11.13
C VAL A 143 -10.47 6.15 -9.62
N PHE A 144 -11.00 7.22 -9.03
CA PHE A 144 -11.26 7.27 -7.59
C PHE A 144 -12.45 6.38 -7.23
N LEU A 145 -12.31 5.57 -6.20
CA LEU A 145 -13.41 4.76 -5.69
C LEU A 145 -14.46 5.66 -5.05
N HIS A 146 -15.72 5.37 -5.29
CA HIS A 146 -16.86 6.04 -4.69
C HIS A 146 -18.03 5.07 -4.54
N ASP A 147 -18.94 5.35 -3.62
CA ASP A 147 -20.07 4.46 -3.28
C ASP A 147 -21.38 5.25 -3.08
N PRO A 148 -21.89 5.95 -4.11
CA PRO A 148 -23.13 6.74 -3.99
C PRO A 148 -24.36 5.87 -3.70
N ASP A 149 -24.32 4.61 -4.10
CA ASP A 149 -25.42 3.65 -3.90
C ASP A 149 -25.37 2.92 -2.54
N LYS A 150 -24.41 3.29 -1.67
CA LYS A 150 -24.25 2.68 -0.32
C LYS A 150 -24.09 1.16 -0.36
N LYS A 151 -23.25 0.64 -1.28
CA LYS A 151 -22.95 -0.80 -1.37
C LYS A 151 -22.03 -1.27 -0.24
N VAL A 152 -21.18 -0.38 0.27
CA VAL A 152 -20.38 -0.64 1.48
C VAL A 152 -21.34 -0.71 2.67
N PRO A 153 -21.43 -1.85 3.40
CA PRO A 153 -22.47 -2.11 4.38
C PRO A 153 -22.24 -1.45 5.74
N PHE A 154 -21.21 -0.62 5.86
CA PHE A 154 -20.87 0.10 7.09
C PHE A 154 -20.70 1.60 6.81
N ARG A 155 -20.71 2.38 7.88
CA ARG A 155 -20.50 3.83 7.80
C ARG A 155 -19.04 4.13 7.48
N ILE A 156 -18.82 5.02 6.50
CA ILE A 156 -17.50 5.51 6.11
C ILE A 156 -17.24 6.93 6.63
N VAL A 157 -15.98 7.37 6.62
CA VAL A 157 -15.57 8.70 7.11
C VAL A 157 -16.34 9.82 6.40
N HIS A 158 -16.51 9.74 5.09
CA HIS A 158 -17.22 10.74 4.27
C HIS A 158 -18.65 10.29 3.91
N GLU A 159 -19.38 9.74 4.89
CA GLU A 159 -20.75 9.20 4.74
C GLU A 159 -21.75 10.20 4.16
N ASP A 160 -21.66 11.45 4.57
CA ASP A 160 -22.67 12.48 4.28
C ASP A 160 -22.37 13.25 2.97
N THR A 161 -21.48 12.73 2.14
CA THR A 161 -21.16 13.30 0.84
C THR A 161 -21.90 12.58 -0.28
N ALA A 162 -22.24 13.29 -1.36
CA ALA A 162 -23.04 12.72 -2.46
C ALA A 162 -22.40 11.50 -3.12
N LYS A 163 -21.09 11.47 -3.20
CA LYS A 163 -20.32 10.37 -3.83
C LYS A 163 -19.81 9.34 -2.83
N ARG A 164 -19.88 9.60 -1.51
CA ARG A 164 -19.34 8.70 -0.48
C ARG A 164 -17.96 8.17 -0.88
N TYR A 165 -16.99 9.04 -0.95
CA TYR A 165 -15.61 8.65 -1.26
C TYR A 165 -15.01 7.88 -0.07
N PRO A 166 -14.67 6.59 -0.21
CA PRO A 166 -13.97 5.86 0.82
C PRO A 166 -12.50 6.31 0.89
N THR A 167 -11.95 6.18 2.08
CA THR A 167 -10.56 6.51 2.40
C THR A 167 -9.84 5.31 2.98
N GLY A 168 -8.53 5.38 3.15
CA GLY A 168 -7.77 4.34 3.83
C GLY A 168 -8.30 4.06 5.24
N ALA A 169 -8.80 5.07 5.95
CA ALA A 169 -9.36 4.89 7.29
C ALA A 169 -10.61 3.99 7.36
N ASP A 170 -11.28 3.77 6.23
CA ASP A 170 -12.49 2.94 6.18
C ASP A 170 -12.17 1.45 6.05
N PHE A 171 -10.99 1.10 5.55
CA PHE A 171 -10.58 -0.28 5.25
C PHE A 171 -9.29 -0.72 5.97
N ASP A 172 -8.48 0.19 6.45
CA ASP A 172 -7.32 -0.14 7.28
C ASP A 172 -7.74 -0.65 8.66
N THR A 173 -7.02 -1.63 9.18
CA THR A 173 -7.23 -2.22 10.51
C THR A 173 -6.25 -1.67 11.54
#